data_c9b39e6114481220b47550c86d20f763
#
_entry.id   c9b39e6114481220b47550c86d20f763
#
_cell.length_a   1.000
_cell.length_b   1.000
_cell.length_c   1.000
_cell.angle_alpha   90.00
_cell.angle_beta   90.00
_cell.angle_gamma   90.00
#
_symmetry.space_group_name_H-M   'P 1'
#
loop_
_entity.id
_entity.type
_entity.pdbx_description
1 polymer ?
#
loop_
_entity_poly.entity_id
_entity_poly.type
_entity_poly.pdbx_seq_one_letter_code
_entity_poly.pdbx_strand_id
1 'polypeptide(L)'
;DYNSDEERFAAVINFFKDYKTIILSSLAIIFISLISIISFQSYKETRNSDAATIYDSWLTALESNNESAKEIFDELQDTFSGTGYAQLAMMINGSNLARQGNLSEALENFRLLLDETSGYFGNNVLNSVAKINIARIELSNKNFTNVLKVLDSFASNSEHPMVYEIKGDALVGLKKVELAMEQYELAIE
;
A
#
# COMPACT_ATOMS: atom_id res chain seq x y z
N ASP A 1 -47.78 -28.69 6.32
CA ASP A 1 -47.79 -29.28 4.95
C ASP A 1 -48.91 -28.57 4.18
N TYR A 2 -48.52 -27.84 3.13
CA TYR A 2 -49.47 -27.19 2.24
C TYR A 2 -49.95 -28.25 1.21
N ASN A 3 -51.24 -28.51 1.21
CA ASN A 3 -51.80 -29.59 0.36
C ASN A 3 -52.32 -29.15 -0.99
N SER A 4 -52.33 -27.82 -1.28
CA SER A 4 -52.72 -27.29 -2.59
C SER A 4 -51.84 -26.15 -3.01
N ASP A 5 -51.74 -25.90 -4.34
CA ASP A 5 -50.96 -24.77 -4.88
C ASP A 5 -51.55 -23.42 -4.51
N GLU A 6 -52.87 -23.33 -4.23
CA GLU A 6 -53.54 -22.13 -3.76
C GLU A 6 -53.11 -21.77 -2.31
N GLU A 7 -52.96 -22.76 -1.41
CA GLU A 7 -52.46 -22.52 -0.06
C GLU A 7 -51.01 -22.06 -0.03
N ARG A 8 -50.17 -22.60 -0.90
CA ARG A 8 -48.77 -22.15 -1.07
C ARG A 8 -48.69 -20.72 -1.55
N PHE A 9 -49.52 -20.37 -2.54
CA PHE A 9 -49.58 -19.01 -3.07
C PHE A 9 -50.11 -18.01 -2.03
N ALA A 10 -51.14 -18.37 -1.28
CA ALA A 10 -51.66 -17.55 -0.18
C ALA A 10 -50.60 -17.33 0.92
N ALA A 11 -49.83 -18.36 1.27
CA ALA A 11 -48.75 -18.26 2.25
C ALA A 11 -47.63 -17.28 1.80
N VAL A 12 -47.24 -17.33 0.53
CA VAL A 12 -46.28 -16.39 -0.05
C VAL A 12 -46.79 -14.95 0.00
N ILE A 13 -48.05 -14.71 -0.39
CA ILE A 13 -48.65 -13.37 -0.36
C ILE A 13 -48.70 -12.85 1.08
N ASN A 14 -49.11 -13.69 2.05
CA ASN A 14 -49.16 -13.27 3.45
C ASN A 14 -47.75 -12.96 3.99
N PHE A 15 -46.74 -13.76 3.68
CA PHE A 15 -45.35 -13.48 4.01
C PHE A 15 -44.92 -12.09 3.50
N PHE A 16 -45.18 -11.76 2.25
CA PHE A 16 -44.84 -10.43 1.70
C PHE A 16 -45.63 -9.31 2.36
N LYS A 17 -46.90 -9.55 2.74
CA LYS A 17 -47.68 -8.55 3.48
C LYS A 17 -47.16 -8.32 4.89
N ASP A 18 -46.87 -9.38 5.62
CA ASP A 18 -46.43 -9.33 7.01
C ASP A 18 -45.02 -8.70 7.13
N TYR A 19 -44.15 -9.00 6.19
CA TYR A 19 -42.76 -8.53 6.19
C TYR A 19 -42.50 -7.35 5.24
N LYS A 20 -43.52 -6.74 4.66
CA LYS A 20 -43.45 -5.66 3.69
C LYS A 20 -42.46 -4.55 4.07
N THR A 21 -42.56 -4.07 5.31
CA THR A 21 -41.69 -2.97 5.79
C THR A 21 -40.23 -3.40 5.87
N ILE A 22 -39.95 -4.62 6.35
CA ILE A 22 -38.60 -5.16 6.47
C ILE A 22 -38.01 -5.36 5.07
N ILE A 23 -38.78 -5.94 4.15
CA ILE A 23 -38.35 -6.17 2.77
C ILE A 23 -38.02 -4.85 2.06
N LEU A 24 -38.91 -3.85 2.16
CA LEU A 24 -38.69 -2.55 1.54
C LEU A 24 -37.48 -1.81 2.15
N SER A 25 -37.32 -1.88 3.50
CA SER A 25 -36.17 -1.29 4.16
C SER A 25 -34.85 -1.96 3.75
N SER A 26 -34.83 -3.28 3.66
CA SER A 26 -33.66 -4.03 3.21
C SER A 26 -33.27 -3.68 1.77
N LEU A 27 -34.26 -3.61 0.87
CA LEU A 27 -34.04 -3.20 -0.51
C LEU A 27 -33.49 -1.77 -0.61
N ALA A 28 -34.03 -0.84 0.18
CA ALA A 28 -33.55 0.54 0.24
C ALA A 28 -32.08 0.62 0.71
N ILE A 29 -31.73 -0.15 1.75
CA ILE A 29 -30.35 -0.20 2.26
C ILE A 29 -29.40 -0.77 1.19
N ILE A 30 -29.78 -1.85 0.52
CA ILE A 30 -28.98 -2.44 -0.57
C ILE A 30 -28.79 -1.43 -1.70
N PHE A 31 -29.84 -0.73 -2.09
CA PHE A 31 -29.79 0.26 -3.17
C PHE A 31 -28.86 1.44 -2.83
N ILE A 32 -29.00 1.99 -1.61
CA ILE A 32 -28.10 3.06 -1.10
C ILE A 32 -26.66 2.58 -1.07
N SER A 33 -26.41 1.35 -0.60
CA SER A 33 -25.07 0.77 -0.55
C SER A 33 -24.45 0.64 -1.94
N LEU A 34 -25.21 0.19 -2.92
CA LEU A 34 -24.75 0.08 -4.32
C LEU A 34 -24.38 1.44 -4.90
N ILE A 35 -25.25 2.46 -4.71
CA ILE A 35 -24.95 3.84 -5.17
C ILE A 35 -23.67 4.36 -4.50
N SER A 36 -23.54 4.14 -3.20
CA SER A 36 -22.35 4.59 -2.45
C SER A 36 -21.07 3.93 -2.97
N ILE A 37 -21.10 2.64 -3.26
CA ILE A 37 -19.96 1.90 -3.83
C ILE A 37 -19.59 2.45 -5.21
N ILE A 38 -20.58 2.63 -6.09
CA ILE A 38 -20.34 3.15 -7.46
C ILE A 38 -19.77 4.57 -7.40
N SER A 39 -20.36 5.43 -6.57
CA SER A 39 -19.90 6.81 -6.41
C SER A 39 -18.49 6.88 -5.85
N PHE A 40 -18.16 6.01 -4.89
CA PHE A 40 -16.83 5.94 -4.31
C PHE A 40 -15.78 5.43 -5.32
N GLN A 41 -16.13 4.43 -6.13
CA GLN A 41 -15.25 3.94 -7.21
C GLN A 41 -14.99 5.03 -8.25
N SER A 42 -16.05 5.71 -8.72
CA SER A 42 -15.93 6.82 -9.68
C SER A 42 -15.07 7.96 -9.13
N TYR A 43 -15.24 8.32 -7.86
CA TYR A 43 -14.40 9.31 -7.19
C TYR A 43 -12.92 8.90 -7.16
N LYS A 44 -12.64 7.65 -6.79
CA LYS A 44 -11.26 7.12 -6.78
C LYS A 44 -10.63 7.13 -8.17
N GLU A 45 -11.40 6.77 -9.19
CA GLU A 45 -10.94 6.70 -10.58
C GLU A 45 -10.61 8.10 -11.13
N THR A 46 -11.49 9.08 -10.91
CA THR A 46 -11.25 10.48 -11.28
C THR A 46 -10.01 11.01 -10.57
N ARG A 47 -9.93 10.84 -9.25
CA ARG A 47 -8.80 11.30 -8.44
C ARG A 47 -7.48 10.66 -8.89
N ASN A 48 -7.48 9.38 -9.27
CA ASN A 48 -6.29 8.72 -9.77
C ASN A 48 -5.91 9.19 -11.18
N SER A 49 -6.88 9.53 -12.02
CA SER A 49 -6.64 10.14 -13.35
C SER A 49 -6.04 11.54 -13.24
N ASP A 50 -6.54 12.35 -12.31
CA ASP A 50 -6.01 13.69 -12.07
C ASP A 50 -4.57 13.60 -11.51
N ALA A 51 -4.33 12.68 -10.58
CA ALA A 51 -3.00 12.40 -10.06
C ALA A 51 -2.01 11.96 -11.16
N ALA A 52 -2.46 11.21 -12.17
CA ALA A 52 -1.64 10.82 -13.31
C ALA A 52 -1.11 12.03 -14.07
N THR A 53 -1.96 13.04 -14.28
CA THR A 53 -1.57 14.26 -15.01
C THR A 53 -0.49 15.05 -14.25
N ILE A 54 -0.64 15.18 -12.94
CA ILE A 54 0.35 15.86 -12.10
C ILE A 54 1.64 15.05 -12.02
N TYR A 55 1.53 13.73 -11.92
CA TYR A 55 2.68 12.81 -11.93
C TYR A 55 3.50 12.92 -13.23
N ASP A 56 2.86 12.96 -14.41
CA ASP A 56 3.55 13.13 -15.69
C ASP A 56 4.25 14.49 -15.78
N SER A 57 3.60 15.56 -15.27
CA SER A 57 4.20 16.89 -15.16
C SER A 57 5.43 16.88 -14.25
N TRP A 58 5.35 16.20 -13.12
CA TRP A 58 6.46 16.02 -12.20
C TRP A 58 7.63 15.26 -12.83
N LEU A 59 7.37 14.14 -13.52
CA LEU A 59 8.43 13.39 -14.20
C LEU A 59 9.14 14.24 -15.26
N THR A 60 8.39 15.02 -16.03
CA THR A 60 8.95 15.93 -17.05
C THR A 60 9.83 17.00 -16.40
N ALA A 61 9.38 17.58 -15.27
CA ALA A 61 10.16 18.55 -14.52
C ALA A 61 11.44 17.93 -13.92
N LEU A 62 11.35 16.70 -13.43
CA LEU A 62 12.46 15.94 -12.85
C LEU A 62 13.53 15.64 -13.90
N GLU A 63 13.13 15.16 -15.09
CA GLU A 63 14.03 14.84 -16.20
C GLU A 63 14.76 16.08 -16.75
N SER A 64 14.06 17.23 -16.79
CA SER A 64 14.64 18.50 -17.23
C SER A 64 15.42 19.26 -16.14
N ASN A 65 15.60 18.68 -14.94
CA ASN A 65 16.20 19.33 -13.78
C ASN A 65 15.56 20.70 -13.47
N ASN A 66 14.23 20.80 -13.64
CA ASN A 66 13.50 22.03 -13.40
C ASN A 66 13.31 22.25 -11.90
N GLU A 67 13.56 23.46 -11.42
CA GLU A 67 13.37 23.83 -10.01
C GLU A 67 11.94 23.62 -9.51
N SER A 68 10.95 23.64 -10.41
CA SER A 68 9.54 23.36 -10.07
C SER A 68 9.24 21.90 -9.74
N ALA A 69 10.18 20.98 -9.98
CA ALA A 69 9.95 19.55 -9.72
C ALA A 69 9.57 19.29 -8.26
N LYS A 70 10.17 20.02 -7.31
CA LYS A 70 9.83 19.89 -5.90
C LYS A 70 8.41 20.37 -5.61
N GLU A 71 8.02 21.52 -6.13
CA GLU A 71 6.68 22.09 -5.93
C GLU A 71 5.59 21.19 -6.49
N ILE A 72 5.80 20.62 -7.70
CA ILE A 72 4.85 19.67 -8.32
C ILE A 72 4.77 18.37 -7.51
N PHE A 73 5.90 17.89 -6.96
CA PHE A 73 5.90 16.73 -6.08
C PHE A 73 5.09 17.01 -4.80
N ASP A 74 5.31 18.15 -4.16
CA ASP A 74 4.59 18.54 -2.95
C ASP A 74 3.08 18.65 -3.24
N GLU A 75 2.67 19.26 -4.36
CA GLU A 75 1.27 19.32 -4.82
C GLU A 75 0.66 17.90 -5.00
N LEU A 76 1.42 16.99 -5.61
CA LEU A 76 0.98 15.60 -5.81
C LEU A 76 0.75 14.90 -4.48
N GLN A 77 1.63 15.11 -3.49
CA GLN A 77 1.51 14.49 -2.18
C GLN A 77 0.36 15.11 -1.36
N ASP A 78 0.22 16.42 -1.36
CA ASP A 78 -0.78 17.12 -0.56
C ASP A 78 -2.21 16.88 -1.10
N THR A 79 -2.37 16.92 -2.42
CA THR A 79 -3.69 16.82 -3.05
C THR A 79 -4.12 15.41 -3.32
N PHE A 80 -3.20 14.52 -3.69
CA PHE A 80 -3.48 13.18 -4.20
C PHE A 80 -2.86 12.05 -3.38
N SER A 81 -2.53 12.30 -2.10
CA SER A 81 -2.04 11.24 -1.19
C SER A 81 -2.93 10.00 -1.23
N GLY A 82 -2.32 8.83 -1.11
CA GLY A 82 -3.01 7.54 -1.18
C GLY A 82 -3.39 7.08 -2.60
N THR A 83 -3.15 7.89 -3.65
CA THR A 83 -3.26 7.41 -5.04
C THR A 83 -2.02 6.61 -5.44
N GLY A 84 -2.17 5.69 -6.41
CA GLY A 84 -1.04 4.92 -6.91
C GLY A 84 0.08 5.80 -7.49
N TYR A 85 -0.27 6.92 -8.13
CA TYR A 85 0.71 7.84 -8.71
C TYR A 85 1.49 8.62 -7.65
N ALA A 86 0.85 9.07 -6.57
CA ALA A 86 1.54 9.70 -5.45
C ALA A 86 2.53 8.71 -4.78
N GLN A 87 2.11 7.46 -4.58
CA GLN A 87 2.97 6.41 -4.02
C GLN A 87 4.16 6.08 -4.95
N LEU A 88 3.95 6.01 -6.27
CA LEU A 88 5.03 5.84 -7.26
C LEU A 88 6.01 7.02 -7.24
N ALA A 89 5.50 8.24 -7.15
CA ALA A 89 6.33 9.43 -7.02
C ALA A 89 7.20 9.40 -5.76
N MET A 90 6.63 9.00 -4.62
CA MET A 90 7.40 8.80 -3.37
C MET A 90 8.52 7.77 -3.56
N MET A 91 8.24 6.64 -4.19
CA MET A 91 9.24 5.60 -4.44
C MET A 91 10.40 6.13 -5.30
N ILE A 92 10.09 6.85 -6.38
CA ILE A 92 11.11 7.40 -7.30
C ILE A 92 11.89 8.52 -6.60
N ASN A 93 11.19 9.44 -5.93
CA ASN A 93 11.83 10.56 -5.23
C ASN A 93 12.76 10.07 -4.12
N GLY A 94 12.31 9.15 -3.28
CA GLY A 94 13.14 8.53 -2.24
C GLY A 94 14.39 7.84 -2.81
N SER A 95 14.24 7.15 -3.97
CA SER A 95 15.36 6.50 -4.65
C SER A 95 16.35 7.52 -5.22
N ASN A 96 15.86 8.65 -5.74
CA ASN A 96 16.71 9.74 -6.25
C ASN A 96 17.48 10.42 -5.11
N LEU A 97 16.81 10.72 -4.02
CA LEU A 97 17.44 11.28 -2.81
C LEU A 97 18.53 10.36 -2.25
N ALA A 98 18.27 9.06 -2.19
CA ALA A 98 19.27 8.09 -1.74
C ALA A 98 20.49 8.03 -2.67
N ARG A 99 20.30 8.07 -3.99
CA ARG A 99 21.41 8.13 -4.97
C ARG A 99 22.22 9.41 -4.88
N GLN A 100 21.61 10.52 -4.51
CA GLN A 100 22.28 11.80 -4.29
C GLN A 100 23.01 11.87 -2.93
N GLY A 101 22.87 10.84 -2.08
CA GLY A 101 23.46 10.82 -0.73
C GLY A 101 22.62 11.52 0.33
N ASN A 102 21.42 12.03 -0.01
CA ASN A 102 20.50 12.68 0.91
C ASN A 102 19.72 11.63 1.72
N LEU A 103 20.46 10.79 2.47
CA LEU A 103 19.90 9.60 3.12
C LEU A 103 18.82 9.91 4.16
N SER A 104 18.89 11.04 4.85
CA SER A 104 17.90 11.44 5.85
C SER A 104 16.53 11.72 5.21
N GLU A 105 16.51 12.51 4.13
CA GLU A 105 15.30 12.84 3.39
C GLU A 105 14.75 11.60 2.65
N ALA A 106 15.62 10.76 2.09
CA ALA A 106 15.24 9.49 1.49
C ALA A 106 14.55 8.58 2.51
N LEU A 107 15.09 8.48 3.73
CA LEU A 107 14.55 7.67 4.79
C LEU A 107 13.16 8.15 5.23
N GLU A 108 12.98 9.46 5.36
CA GLU A 108 11.67 10.06 5.67
C GLU A 108 10.65 9.75 4.57
N ASN A 109 11.04 9.94 3.32
CA ASN A 109 10.19 9.67 2.15
C ASN A 109 9.75 8.19 2.07
N PHE A 110 10.67 7.25 2.29
CA PHE A 110 10.30 5.83 2.32
C PHE A 110 9.47 5.44 3.55
N ARG A 111 9.61 6.13 4.68
CA ARG A 111 8.73 5.91 5.84
C ARG A 111 7.30 6.37 5.58
N LEU A 112 7.12 7.52 4.92
CA LEU A 112 5.81 7.98 4.46
C LEU A 112 5.19 6.98 3.47
N LEU A 113 5.98 6.51 2.49
CA LEU A 113 5.52 5.48 1.56
C LEU A 113 5.12 4.19 2.28
N LEU A 114 5.90 3.76 3.28
CA LEU A 114 5.59 2.58 4.08
C LEU A 114 4.26 2.75 4.81
N ASP A 115 4.01 3.90 5.40
CA ASP A 115 2.78 4.20 6.13
C ASP A 115 1.56 4.21 5.20
N GLU A 116 1.64 4.91 4.08
CA GLU A 116 0.56 4.99 3.08
C GLU A 116 0.24 3.65 2.39
N THR A 117 1.21 2.76 2.31
CA THR A 117 1.04 1.44 1.68
C THR A 117 0.71 0.33 2.67
N SER A 118 0.58 0.67 3.97
CA SER A 118 0.25 -0.27 5.03
C SER A 118 -1.26 -0.53 5.12
N GLY A 119 -1.65 -1.65 5.77
CA GLY A 119 -3.04 -1.98 6.04
C GLY A 119 -3.67 -2.93 5.01
N TYR A 120 -4.95 -3.26 5.24
CA TYR A 120 -5.66 -4.30 4.49
C TYR A 120 -5.82 -3.99 2.99
N PHE A 121 -5.99 -2.70 2.64
CA PHE A 121 -6.10 -2.23 1.26
C PHE A 121 -4.81 -1.59 0.74
N GLY A 122 -3.70 -1.76 1.46
CA GLY A 122 -2.41 -1.20 1.10
C GLY A 122 -1.78 -1.88 -0.13
N ASN A 123 -0.82 -1.20 -0.73
CA ASN A 123 -0.05 -1.75 -1.85
C ASN A 123 1.14 -2.56 -1.31
N ASN A 124 0.98 -3.88 -1.23
CA ASN A 124 2.01 -4.77 -0.69
C ASN A 124 3.35 -4.70 -1.44
N VAL A 125 3.33 -4.43 -2.75
CA VAL A 125 4.56 -4.33 -3.55
C VAL A 125 5.34 -3.09 -3.14
N LEU A 126 4.69 -1.91 -3.13
CA LEU A 126 5.34 -0.66 -2.73
C LEU A 126 5.72 -0.66 -1.25
N ASN A 127 4.93 -1.30 -0.39
CA ASN A 127 5.27 -1.53 1.01
C ASN A 127 6.57 -2.31 1.17
N SER A 128 6.72 -3.40 0.42
CA SER A 128 7.95 -4.21 0.41
C SER A 128 9.16 -3.41 -0.09
N VAL A 129 8.98 -2.65 -1.17
CA VAL A 129 10.03 -1.77 -1.70
C VAL A 129 10.45 -0.72 -0.68
N ALA A 130 9.50 -0.08 0.00
CA ALA A 130 9.78 0.89 1.05
C ALA A 130 10.60 0.27 2.20
N LYS A 131 10.19 -0.89 2.70
CA LYS A 131 10.92 -1.63 3.77
C LYS A 131 12.35 -1.96 3.38
N ILE A 132 12.56 -2.47 2.17
CA ILE A 132 13.90 -2.83 1.67
C ILE A 132 14.79 -1.59 1.59
N ASN A 133 14.27 -0.47 1.06
CA ASN A 133 15.05 0.76 0.96
C ASN A 133 15.33 1.40 2.32
N ILE A 134 14.36 1.40 3.25
CA ILE A 134 14.59 1.80 4.64
C ILE A 134 15.71 0.95 5.26
N ALA A 135 15.63 -0.38 5.12
CA ALA A 135 16.61 -1.29 5.67
C ALA A 135 18.02 -1.03 5.11
N ARG A 136 18.15 -0.77 3.81
CA ARG A 136 19.43 -0.43 3.17
C ARG A 136 20.02 0.87 3.70
N ILE A 137 19.20 1.90 3.87
CA ILE A 137 19.65 3.18 4.43
C ILE A 137 20.06 3.01 5.89
N GLU A 138 19.25 2.30 6.70
CA GLU A 138 19.58 2.01 8.09
C GLU A 138 20.86 1.15 8.22
N LEU A 139 21.09 0.20 7.30
CA LEU A 139 22.31 -0.58 7.22
C LEU A 139 23.53 0.31 6.94
N SER A 140 23.43 1.23 5.98
CA SER A 140 24.47 2.21 5.66
C SER A 140 24.79 3.10 6.87
N ASN A 141 23.78 3.47 7.64
CA ASN A 141 23.91 4.24 8.87
C ASN A 141 24.38 3.42 10.09
N LYS A 142 24.64 2.11 9.90
CA LYS A 142 25.01 1.14 10.95
C LYS A 142 23.94 0.97 12.04
N ASN A 143 22.70 1.26 11.75
CA ASN A 143 21.55 1.10 12.64
C ASN A 143 21.01 -0.34 12.55
N PHE A 144 21.84 -1.34 12.79
CA PHE A 144 21.56 -2.75 12.53
C PHE A 144 20.30 -3.28 13.23
N THR A 145 20.00 -2.80 14.43
CA THR A 145 18.76 -3.19 15.14
C THR A 145 17.50 -2.71 14.40
N ASN A 146 17.53 -1.50 13.82
CA ASN A 146 16.43 -0.98 13.03
C ASN A 146 16.25 -1.75 11.72
N VAL A 147 17.35 -2.18 11.08
CA VAL A 147 17.31 -3.06 9.90
C VAL A 147 16.49 -4.31 10.20
N LEU A 148 16.86 -5.03 11.27
CA LEU A 148 16.14 -6.26 11.65
C LEU A 148 14.68 -5.99 11.96
N LYS A 149 14.37 -4.91 12.70
CA LYS A 149 13.00 -4.53 13.05
C LYS A 149 12.13 -4.24 11.82
N VAL A 150 12.65 -3.52 10.84
CA VAL A 150 11.91 -3.19 9.61
C VAL A 150 11.66 -4.45 8.77
N LEU A 151 12.65 -5.34 8.70
CA LEU A 151 12.57 -6.57 7.92
C LEU A 151 11.88 -7.74 8.63
N ASP A 152 11.64 -7.64 9.94
CA ASP A 152 10.94 -8.67 10.72
C ASP A 152 9.48 -8.85 10.28
N SER A 153 8.88 -7.80 9.75
CA SER A 153 7.52 -7.81 9.19
C SER A 153 7.39 -8.48 7.81
N PHE A 154 8.50 -8.86 7.17
CA PHE A 154 8.44 -9.80 6.06
C PHE A 154 8.16 -11.18 6.63
N ALA A 155 7.10 -11.84 6.14
CA ALA A 155 6.79 -13.20 6.54
C ALA A 155 8.01 -14.10 6.35
N SER A 156 8.19 -15.05 7.26
CA SER A 156 9.29 -16.03 7.23
C SER A 156 9.37 -16.88 5.95
N ASN A 157 8.39 -16.76 5.09
CA ASN A 157 8.29 -17.42 3.79
C ASN A 157 8.40 -16.43 2.62
N SER A 158 8.93 -15.20 2.85
CA SER A 158 9.15 -14.28 1.73
C SER A 158 10.32 -14.80 0.90
N GLU A 159 10.05 -15.19 -0.32
CA GLU A 159 11.02 -15.65 -1.33
C GLU A 159 11.86 -14.48 -1.88
N HIS A 160 12.32 -13.58 -1.01
CA HIS A 160 13.16 -12.45 -1.42
C HIS A 160 14.58 -12.63 -0.89
N PRO A 161 15.49 -13.21 -1.67
CA PRO A 161 16.89 -13.43 -1.29
C PRO A 161 17.55 -12.17 -0.70
N MET A 162 17.25 -11.02 -1.27
CA MET A 162 17.76 -9.72 -0.83
C MET A 162 17.38 -9.38 0.62
N VAL A 163 16.21 -9.79 1.10
CA VAL A 163 15.79 -9.54 2.49
C VAL A 163 16.67 -10.32 3.44
N TYR A 164 16.96 -11.57 3.11
CA TYR A 164 17.85 -12.42 3.91
C TYR A 164 19.29 -11.92 3.88
N GLU A 165 19.78 -11.47 2.72
CA GLU A 165 21.12 -10.86 2.59
C GLU A 165 21.26 -9.64 3.51
N ILE A 166 20.30 -8.69 3.48
CA ILE A 166 20.33 -7.48 4.31
C ILE A 166 20.21 -7.84 5.80
N LYS A 167 19.41 -8.85 6.18
CA LYS A 167 19.34 -9.35 7.56
C LYS A 167 20.68 -9.95 7.99
N GLY A 168 21.33 -10.72 7.13
CA GLY A 168 22.66 -11.28 7.35
C GLY A 168 23.70 -10.19 7.63
N ASP A 169 23.74 -9.16 6.77
CA ASP A 169 24.66 -8.03 6.94
C ASP A 169 24.45 -7.29 8.27
N ALA A 170 23.19 -7.08 8.66
CA ALA A 170 22.86 -6.46 9.94
C ALA A 170 23.30 -7.32 11.12
N LEU A 171 23.14 -8.65 11.03
CA LEU A 171 23.59 -9.59 12.06
C LEU A 171 25.12 -9.65 12.19
N VAL A 172 25.84 -9.56 11.06
CA VAL A 172 27.31 -9.40 11.08
C VAL A 172 27.70 -8.12 11.81
N GLY A 173 27.02 -7.01 11.51
CA GLY A 173 27.23 -5.73 12.19
C GLY A 173 26.98 -5.80 13.70
N LEU A 174 26.05 -6.65 14.14
CA LEU A 174 25.77 -6.94 15.55
C LEU A 174 26.69 -8.02 16.16
N LYS A 175 27.66 -8.55 15.40
CA LYS A 175 28.58 -9.64 15.79
C LYS A 175 27.86 -10.96 16.11
N LYS A 176 26.72 -11.21 15.49
CA LYS A 176 25.92 -12.45 15.60
C LYS A 176 26.17 -13.35 14.38
N VAL A 177 27.40 -13.84 14.26
CA VAL A 177 27.89 -14.49 13.03
C VAL A 177 27.12 -15.76 12.68
N GLU A 178 26.77 -16.60 13.67
CA GLU A 178 26.04 -17.85 13.45
C GLU A 178 24.65 -17.56 12.86
N LEU A 179 23.93 -16.57 13.40
CA LEU A 179 22.61 -16.16 12.87
C LEU A 179 22.73 -15.50 11.49
N ALA A 180 23.85 -14.81 11.22
CA ALA A 180 24.07 -14.24 9.89
C ALA A 180 24.26 -15.33 8.84
N MET A 181 24.99 -16.40 9.16
CA MET A 181 25.18 -17.55 8.26
C MET A 181 23.83 -18.20 7.91
N GLU A 182 22.95 -18.41 8.89
CA GLU A 182 21.60 -18.92 8.64
C GLU A 182 20.80 -18.04 7.66
N GLN A 183 20.92 -16.71 7.78
CA GLN A 183 20.25 -15.82 6.85
C GLN A 183 20.85 -15.88 5.44
N TYR A 184 22.17 -15.96 5.30
CA TYR A 184 22.81 -16.09 4.00
C TYR A 184 22.50 -17.43 3.30
N GLU A 185 22.36 -18.51 4.06
CA GLU A 185 21.91 -19.81 3.53
C GLU A 185 20.51 -19.69 2.92
N LEU A 186 19.57 -19.04 3.63
CA LEU A 186 18.21 -18.77 3.11
C LEU A 186 18.19 -17.83 1.89
N ALA A 187 19.23 -17.03 1.69
CA ALA A 187 19.33 -16.16 0.50
C ALA A 187 19.77 -16.91 -0.77
N ILE A 188 20.34 -18.11 -0.61
CA ILE A 188 20.89 -18.91 -1.73
C ILE A 188 19.91 -20.03 -2.17
N GLU A 189 18.99 -20.45 -1.31
CA GLU A 189 17.94 -21.41 -1.60
C GLU A 189 16.85 -20.87 -2.54
#